data_4e6bc4ee27af6f5952dc4ed503b003f0
#
_entry.id   4e6bc4ee27af6f5952dc4ed503b003f0
#
_cell.length_a   1.000
_cell.length_b   1.000
_cell.length_c   1.000
_cell.angle_alpha   90.00
_cell.angle_beta   90.00
_cell.angle_gamma   90.00
#
_symmetry.space_group_name_H-M   'P 1'
#
loop_
_entity.id
_entity.type
_entity.pdbx_description
1 polymer ?
#
loop_
_entity_poly.entity_id
_entity_poly.type
_entity_poly.pdbx_seq_one_letter_code
_entity_poly.pdbx_strand_id
1 'polypeptide(L)'
;LTENEDLEIDATLISNKINLKELLSSGANSTEAEPYRLKINPRLTANIKLQVKEIEFLPFQSFDVEGGIKIKDQIINTDYLAFRSQKGLVFTKLDFNTKQNNRMPMNIELNLNKVDVSNLFREFENFGLDIITDKNIKGNITSSMKIFMLWDENLNSILDAFTAKGTILIENGELINFDPMLA
;
A
#
# COMPACT_ATOMS: atom_id res chain seq x y z
N LEU A 1 -1.27 31.89 3.71
CA LEU A 1 -2.41 31.37 2.98
C LEU A 1 -3.66 31.68 3.79
N THR A 2 -4.58 32.44 3.21
CA THR A 2 -5.87 32.72 3.85
C THR A 2 -6.70 31.43 3.90
N GLU A 3 -7.46 31.21 4.97
CA GLU A 3 -8.25 29.97 5.20
C GLU A 3 -9.29 29.65 4.11
N ASN A 4 -9.40 30.48 3.09
CA ASN A 4 -10.47 30.45 2.07
C ASN A 4 -9.99 30.19 0.64
N GLU A 5 -8.71 29.92 0.39
CA GLU A 5 -8.20 29.70 -0.96
C GLU A 5 -8.09 28.21 -1.30
N ASP A 6 -8.49 27.85 -2.54
CA ASP A 6 -8.27 26.52 -3.08
C ASP A 6 -6.77 26.32 -3.35
N LEU A 7 -6.25 25.17 -3.00
CA LEU A 7 -4.87 24.80 -3.24
C LEU A 7 -4.80 23.82 -4.40
N GLU A 8 -4.18 24.26 -5.50
CA GLU A 8 -3.95 23.40 -6.68
C GLU A 8 -2.46 23.10 -6.82
N ILE A 9 -2.12 21.81 -6.97
CA ILE A 9 -0.75 21.34 -7.14
C ILE A 9 -0.69 20.45 -8.38
N ASP A 10 0.16 20.82 -9.33
CA ASP A 10 0.59 19.95 -10.44
C ASP A 10 2.12 19.82 -10.37
N ALA A 11 2.60 18.62 -10.11
CA ALA A 11 4.01 18.40 -9.83
C ALA A 11 4.50 17.04 -10.34
N THR A 12 5.81 16.95 -10.55
CA THR A 12 6.52 15.69 -10.72
C THR A 12 7.47 15.51 -9.56
N LEU A 13 7.27 14.43 -8.80
CA LEU A 13 8.14 14.05 -7.69
C LEU A 13 9.20 13.07 -8.20
N ILE A 14 10.45 13.52 -8.21
CA ILE A 14 11.60 12.72 -8.57
C ILE A 14 12.46 12.55 -7.33
N SER A 15 12.72 11.31 -6.91
CA SER A 15 13.54 11.04 -5.74
C SER A 15 14.34 9.75 -5.89
N ASN A 16 15.50 9.68 -5.26
CA ASN A 16 16.25 8.44 -5.13
C ASN A 16 15.66 7.54 -4.04
N LYS A 17 15.19 8.14 -2.94
CA LYS A 17 14.59 7.39 -1.83
C LYS A 17 13.56 8.23 -1.09
N ILE A 18 12.45 7.62 -0.72
CA ILE A 18 11.43 8.17 0.16
C ILE A 18 11.18 7.17 1.29
N ASN A 19 11.30 7.63 2.53
CA ASN A 19 10.83 6.92 3.71
C ASN A 19 9.45 7.47 4.08
N LEU A 20 8.40 6.70 3.81
CA LEU A 20 7.03 7.14 4.06
C LEU A 20 6.75 7.36 5.56
N LYS A 21 7.36 6.58 6.43
CA LYS A 21 7.19 6.76 7.88
C LYS A 21 7.73 8.11 8.34
N GLU A 22 8.91 8.50 7.87
CA GLU A 22 9.49 9.80 8.17
C GLU A 22 8.68 10.95 7.57
N LEU A 23 8.23 10.80 6.32
CA LEU A 23 7.42 11.79 5.63
C LEU A 23 6.09 12.03 6.36
N LEU A 24 5.43 10.98 6.81
CA LEU A 24 4.16 11.05 7.53
C LEU A 24 4.34 11.58 8.95
N SER A 25 5.48 11.31 9.61
CA SER A 25 5.77 11.78 10.97
C SER A 25 6.26 13.22 11.03
N SER A 26 6.94 13.72 9.98
CA SER A 26 7.51 15.08 9.96
C SER A 26 6.48 16.20 9.85
N GLY A 27 5.21 15.88 9.58
CA GLY A 27 4.10 16.86 9.62
C GLY A 27 3.63 17.25 11.03
N ALA A 28 4.07 16.55 12.07
CA ALA A 28 3.69 16.80 13.45
C ALA A 28 4.80 17.59 14.17
N ASN A 29 4.71 18.92 14.17
CA ASN A 29 5.52 19.80 15.02
C ASN A 29 5.05 19.75 16.50
N SER A 30 4.86 18.55 17.08
CA SER A 30 4.44 18.41 18.47
C SER A 30 5.48 17.62 19.27
N THR A 31 5.87 18.17 20.41
CA THR A 31 6.78 17.62 21.41
C THR A 31 6.19 16.43 22.19
N GLU A 32 4.96 16.04 21.90
CA GLU A 32 4.30 14.83 22.38
C GLU A 32 3.88 14.00 21.17
N ALA A 33 4.17 12.70 21.20
CA ALA A 33 3.86 11.76 20.11
C ALA A 33 2.34 11.51 20.02
N GLU A 34 1.60 12.49 19.49
CA GLU A 34 0.22 12.24 19.10
C GLU A 34 0.20 11.23 17.93
N PRO A 35 -0.73 10.28 17.94
CA PRO A 35 -0.85 9.34 16.84
C PRO A 35 -1.13 10.09 15.53
N TYR A 36 -0.44 9.71 14.47
CA TYR A 36 -0.65 10.27 13.14
C TYR A 36 -2.13 10.14 12.74
N ARG A 37 -2.70 11.23 12.24
CA ARG A 37 -4.06 11.24 11.71
C ARG A 37 -4.03 11.70 10.26
N LEU A 38 -4.51 10.84 9.36
CA LEU A 38 -4.65 11.22 7.95
C LEU A 38 -5.78 12.24 7.79
N LYS A 39 -5.41 13.47 7.44
CA LYS A 39 -6.37 14.52 7.17
C LYS A 39 -6.00 15.24 5.87
N ILE A 40 -6.83 15.10 4.86
CA ILE A 40 -6.66 15.79 3.58
C ILE A 40 -7.54 17.04 3.58
N ASN A 41 -6.92 18.17 3.24
CA ASN A 41 -7.66 19.41 3.12
C ASN A 41 -8.72 19.27 2.00
N PRO A 42 -10.02 19.53 2.26
CA PRO A 42 -11.09 19.39 1.27
C PRO A 42 -10.93 20.30 0.04
N ARG A 43 -10.13 21.37 0.14
CA ARG A 43 -9.81 22.30 -0.95
C ARG A 43 -8.54 21.95 -1.71
N LEU A 44 -7.86 20.88 -1.35
CA LEU A 44 -6.67 20.42 -2.05
C LEU A 44 -7.08 19.68 -3.32
N THR A 45 -6.62 20.18 -4.46
CA THR A 45 -6.56 19.43 -5.71
C THR A 45 -5.09 19.22 -6.07
N ALA A 46 -4.66 17.97 -6.24
CA ALA A 46 -3.28 17.68 -6.59
C ALA A 46 -3.21 16.63 -7.70
N ASN A 47 -2.26 16.81 -8.61
CA ASN A 47 -1.89 15.87 -9.65
C ASN A 47 -0.37 15.68 -9.60
N ILE A 48 0.08 14.57 -9.08
CA ILE A 48 1.50 14.31 -8.80
C ILE A 48 1.96 13.12 -9.62
N LYS A 49 2.90 13.32 -10.54
CA LYS A 49 3.62 12.24 -11.20
C LYS A 49 4.75 11.76 -10.32
N LEU A 50 4.95 10.45 -10.25
CA LEU A 50 5.97 9.80 -9.43
C LEU A 50 7.04 9.17 -10.30
N GLN A 51 8.31 9.44 -9.95
CA GLN A 51 9.50 8.78 -10.47
C GLN A 51 10.48 8.58 -9.30
N VAL A 52 10.31 7.50 -8.54
CA VAL A 52 11.04 7.27 -7.30
C VAL A 52 11.78 5.94 -7.37
N LYS A 53 13.09 5.95 -7.14
CA LYS A 53 13.89 4.73 -7.21
C LYS A 53 13.61 3.76 -6.06
N GLU A 54 13.35 4.28 -4.87
CA GLU A 54 13.06 3.46 -3.69
C GLU A 54 12.04 4.14 -2.80
N ILE A 55 10.97 3.41 -2.45
CA ILE A 55 10.04 3.81 -1.38
C ILE A 55 10.10 2.75 -0.29
N GLU A 56 10.35 3.19 0.92
CA GLU A 56 10.42 2.38 2.12
C GLU A 56 9.25 2.69 3.05
N PHE A 57 8.49 1.66 3.37
CA PHE A 57 7.45 1.68 4.38
C PHE A 57 7.51 0.34 5.13
N LEU A 58 8.51 0.20 6.00
CA LEU A 58 8.83 -1.06 6.65
C LEU A 58 7.61 -1.77 7.25
N PRO A 59 7.50 -3.08 7.00
CA PRO A 59 8.50 -3.97 6.37
C PRO A 59 8.50 -3.94 4.83
N PHE A 60 7.62 -3.20 4.17
CA PHE A 60 7.46 -3.16 2.73
C PHE A 60 8.48 -2.24 2.04
N GLN A 61 9.12 -2.74 1.00
CA GLN A 61 10.04 -1.98 0.14
C GLN A 61 9.63 -2.11 -1.33
N SER A 62 9.64 -0.98 -2.03
CA SER A 62 9.37 -0.93 -3.46
C SER A 62 10.46 -0.16 -4.20
N PHE A 63 10.77 -0.61 -5.41
CA PHE A 63 11.82 -0.06 -6.25
C PHE A 63 11.26 0.33 -7.62
N ASP A 64 11.88 1.36 -8.23
CA ASP A 64 11.50 1.89 -9.54
C ASP A 64 10.01 2.21 -9.63
N VAL A 65 9.56 3.02 -8.68
CA VAL A 65 8.15 3.40 -8.56
C VAL A 65 7.81 4.47 -9.59
N GLU A 66 6.87 4.15 -10.46
CA GLU A 66 6.37 5.05 -11.50
C GLU A 66 4.84 5.08 -11.45
N GLY A 67 4.27 6.25 -11.70
CA GLY A 67 2.83 6.40 -11.75
C GLY A 67 2.35 7.81 -11.48
N GLY A 68 1.10 7.93 -11.04
CA GLY A 68 0.50 9.20 -10.71
C GLY A 68 -0.48 9.10 -9.57
N ILE A 69 -0.46 10.10 -8.71
CA ILE A 69 -1.42 10.29 -7.62
C ILE A 69 -2.24 11.52 -7.93
N LYS A 70 -3.56 11.39 -7.88
CA LYS A 70 -4.52 12.48 -7.95
C LYS A 70 -5.24 12.61 -6.63
N ILE A 71 -5.33 13.82 -6.13
CA ILE A 71 -6.10 14.15 -4.93
C ILE A 71 -7.14 15.18 -5.34
N LYS A 72 -8.40 14.88 -5.09
CA LYS A 72 -9.51 15.79 -5.29
C LYS A 72 -10.67 15.41 -4.38
N ASP A 73 -11.34 16.42 -3.81
CA ASP A 73 -12.49 16.20 -2.94
C ASP A 73 -12.21 15.19 -1.81
N GLN A 74 -11.01 15.22 -1.22
CA GLN A 74 -10.54 14.28 -0.20
C GLN A 74 -10.51 12.80 -0.66
N ILE A 75 -10.41 12.57 -1.96
CA ILE A 75 -10.22 11.23 -2.54
C ILE A 75 -8.83 11.17 -3.16
N ILE A 76 -8.07 10.14 -2.81
CA ILE A 76 -6.78 9.84 -3.40
C ILE A 76 -6.99 8.74 -4.45
N ASN A 77 -6.62 9.03 -5.70
CA ASN A 77 -6.68 8.06 -6.78
C ASN A 77 -5.30 7.84 -7.39
N THR A 78 -5.05 6.63 -7.86
CA THR A 78 -3.95 6.37 -8.79
C THR A 78 -4.52 5.78 -10.07
N ASP A 79 -4.22 6.36 -11.23
CA ASP A 79 -4.60 5.77 -12.52
C ASP A 79 -3.83 4.48 -12.78
N TYR A 80 -2.57 4.48 -12.42
CA TYR A 80 -1.70 3.32 -12.28
C TYR A 80 -0.55 3.68 -11.34
N LEU A 81 -0.03 2.67 -10.67
CA LEU A 81 1.22 2.71 -9.94
C LEU A 81 1.94 1.40 -10.24
N ALA A 82 3.15 1.51 -10.77
CA ALA A 82 3.98 0.37 -11.13
C ALA A 82 5.28 0.40 -10.32
N PHE A 83 5.71 -0.73 -9.80
CA PHE A 83 6.96 -0.84 -9.06
C PHE A 83 7.46 -2.28 -9.01
N ARG A 84 8.72 -2.45 -8.66
CA ARG A 84 9.30 -3.75 -8.35
C ARG A 84 9.27 -3.99 -6.86
N SER A 85 8.83 -5.18 -6.46
CA SER A 85 8.92 -5.67 -5.09
C SER A 85 9.19 -7.16 -5.12
N GLN A 86 10.03 -7.66 -4.21
CA GLN A 86 10.31 -9.10 -4.04
C GLN A 86 10.64 -9.81 -5.36
N LYS A 87 11.52 -9.21 -6.16
CA LYS A 87 11.96 -9.70 -7.47
C LYS A 87 10.87 -9.75 -8.56
N GLY A 88 9.64 -9.38 -8.25
CA GLY A 88 8.53 -9.32 -9.19
C GLY A 88 8.11 -7.90 -9.53
N LEU A 89 7.14 -7.79 -10.45
CA LEU A 89 6.51 -6.53 -10.82
C LEU A 89 5.13 -6.43 -10.19
N VAL A 90 4.82 -5.26 -9.70
CA VAL A 90 3.52 -4.92 -9.11
C VAL A 90 2.91 -3.79 -9.91
N PHE A 91 1.65 -3.96 -10.31
CA PHE A 91 0.83 -2.90 -10.90
C PHE A 91 -0.42 -2.75 -10.05
N THR A 92 -0.71 -1.53 -9.67
CA THR A 92 -1.89 -1.27 -8.84
C THR A 92 -2.60 0.00 -9.23
N LYS A 93 -3.92 0.01 -9.02
CA LYS A 93 -4.76 1.19 -9.01
C LYS A 93 -5.39 1.29 -7.63
N LEU A 94 -5.51 2.50 -7.14
CA LEU A 94 -6.03 2.81 -5.83
C LEU A 94 -7.12 3.85 -5.93
N ASP A 95 -8.20 3.65 -5.18
CA ASP A 95 -9.20 4.65 -4.86
C ASP A 95 -9.40 4.66 -3.35
N PHE A 96 -9.01 5.75 -2.70
CA PHE A 96 -9.04 5.89 -1.25
C PHE A 96 -9.84 7.14 -0.86
N ASN A 97 -11.02 6.93 -0.32
CA ASN A 97 -11.90 8.01 0.09
C ASN A 97 -11.69 8.34 1.58
N THR A 98 -11.11 9.52 1.84
CA THR A 98 -10.74 9.96 3.19
C THR A 98 -11.73 10.97 3.81
N LYS A 99 -12.95 11.09 3.24
CA LYS A 99 -13.98 12.04 3.72
C LYS A 99 -14.49 11.71 5.13
N GLN A 100 -14.52 10.43 5.48
CA GLN A 100 -14.98 9.96 6.78
C GLN A 100 -13.81 9.47 7.61
N ASN A 101 -13.45 10.21 8.65
CA ASN A 101 -12.21 9.97 9.42
C ASN A 101 -12.07 8.58 10.04
N ASN A 102 -13.17 7.93 10.44
CA ASN A 102 -13.13 6.67 11.18
C ASN A 102 -13.51 5.42 10.36
N ARG A 103 -13.90 5.59 9.09
CA ARG A 103 -14.24 4.47 8.18
C ARG A 103 -13.97 4.87 6.73
N MET A 104 -12.72 4.97 6.39
CA MET A 104 -12.27 5.40 5.06
C MET A 104 -12.21 4.18 4.12
N PRO A 105 -13.09 4.08 3.11
CA PRO A 105 -13.06 2.99 2.16
C PRO A 105 -11.89 3.13 1.17
N MET A 106 -11.20 2.01 0.95
CA MET A 106 -10.13 1.87 -0.03
C MET A 106 -10.43 0.71 -0.98
N ASN A 107 -10.42 0.98 -2.27
CA ASN A 107 -10.49 -0.02 -3.32
C ASN A 107 -9.13 -0.14 -4.00
N ILE A 108 -8.66 -1.34 -4.20
CA ILE A 108 -7.38 -1.63 -4.84
C ILE A 108 -7.59 -2.64 -5.97
N GLU A 109 -7.10 -2.34 -7.17
CA GLU A 109 -6.86 -3.33 -8.22
C GLU A 109 -5.37 -3.66 -8.20
N LEU A 110 -5.03 -4.90 -7.87
CA LEU A 110 -3.66 -5.36 -7.68
C LEU A 110 -3.33 -6.46 -8.68
N ASN A 111 -2.26 -6.26 -9.45
CA ASN A 111 -1.70 -7.26 -10.33
C ASN A 111 -0.25 -7.52 -9.93
N LEU A 112 0.04 -8.76 -9.57
CA LEU A 112 1.36 -9.26 -9.25
C LEU A 112 1.88 -10.07 -10.44
N ASN A 113 3.14 -9.90 -10.80
CA ASN A 113 3.78 -10.69 -11.82
C ASN A 113 5.11 -11.26 -11.30
N LYS A 114 5.12 -12.56 -11.07
CA LYS A 114 6.28 -13.35 -10.60
C LYS A 114 6.91 -12.81 -9.33
N VAL A 115 6.08 -12.41 -8.37
CA VAL A 115 6.52 -11.98 -7.04
C VAL A 115 6.89 -13.21 -6.21
N ASP A 116 8.02 -13.16 -5.51
CA ASP A 116 8.47 -14.23 -4.61
C ASP A 116 7.51 -14.37 -3.43
N VAL A 117 6.85 -15.53 -3.32
CA VAL A 117 5.80 -15.75 -2.32
C VAL A 117 6.35 -15.81 -0.90
N SER A 118 7.54 -16.38 -0.67
CA SER A 118 8.14 -16.44 0.67
C SER A 118 8.42 -15.03 1.20
N ASN A 119 8.98 -14.18 0.34
CA ASN A 119 9.26 -12.80 0.71
C ASN A 119 7.97 -12.00 0.95
N LEU A 120 6.93 -12.24 0.13
CA LEU A 120 5.62 -11.62 0.32
C LEU A 120 5.01 -11.99 1.69
N PHE A 121 5.06 -13.28 2.05
CA PHE A 121 4.60 -13.75 3.36
C PHE A 121 5.37 -13.10 4.50
N ARG A 122 6.70 -13.00 4.39
CA ARG A 122 7.53 -12.38 5.43
C ARG A 122 7.23 -10.89 5.60
N GLU A 123 7.04 -10.13 4.50
CA GLU A 123 6.72 -8.69 4.57
C GLU A 123 5.36 -8.42 5.22
N PHE A 124 4.41 -9.32 5.01
CA PHE A 124 3.07 -9.17 5.58
C PHE A 124 2.86 -10.03 6.84
N GLU A 125 3.97 -10.32 7.58
CA GLU A 125 3.91 -11.08 8.85
C GLU A 125 3.08 -12.37 8.72
N ASN A 126 3.31 -13.09 7.61
CA ASN A 126 2.59 -14.31 7.24
C ASN A 126 1.06 -14.13 7.13
N PHE A 127 0.58 -12.92 6.92
CA PHE A 127 -0.86 -12.56 6.90
C PHE A 127 -1.59 -12.99 8.18
N GLY A 128 -0.88 -13.06 9.31
CA GLY A 128 -1.41 -13.57 10.57
C GLY A 128 -1.68 -15.08 10.58
N LEU A 129 -1.11 -15.84 9.65
CA LEU A 129 -1.23 -17.30 9.58
C LEU A 129 -0.08 -17.97 10.35
N ASP A 130 -0.40 -18.96 11.17
CA ASP A 130 0.57 -19.75 11.94
C ASP A 130 0.93 -21.05 11.25
N ILE A 131 0.05 -21.57 10.38
CA ILE A 131 0.20 -22.90 9.76
C ILE A 131 1.08 -22.82 8.50
N ILE A 132 0.88 -21.80 7.66
CA ILE A 132 1.69 -21.53 6.46
C ILE A 132 2.44 -20.24 6.66
N THR A 133 3.76 -20.32 6.67
CA THR A 133 4.65 -19.18 6.90
C THR A 133 5.63 -19.01 5.74
N ASP A 134 6.36 -17.91 5.73
CA ASP A 134 7.45 -17.64 4.80
C ASP A 134 8.52 -18.74 4.75
N LYS A 135 8.62 -19.55 5.81
CA LYS A 135 9.57 -20.68 5.92
C LYS A 135 9.04 -21.95 5.25
N ASN A 136 7.72 -22.08 5.13
CA ASN A 136 7.06 -23.27 4.61
C ASN A 136 6.70 -23.17 3.13
N ILE A 137 6.65 -21.97 2.55
CA ILE A 137 6.19 -21.75 1.19
C ILE A 137 7.28 -21.17 0.30
N LYS A 138 7.41 -21.71 -0.91
CA LYS A 138 8.26 -21.17 -1.98
C LYS A 138 7.48 -21.06 -3.28
N GLY A 139 8.02 -20.31 -4.22
CA GLY A 139 7.49 -20.16 -5.57
C GLY A 139 7.30 -18.69 -5.94
N ASN A 140 6.79 -18.49 -7.15
CA ASN A 140 6.47 -17.17 -7.67
C ASN A 140 4.97 -17.04 -7.84
N ILE A 141 4.42 -15.93 -7.37
CA ILE A 141 3.00 -15.65 -7.48
C ILE A 141 2.73 -14.67 -8.62
N THR A 142 1.78 -15.03 -9.45
CA THR A 142 1.17 -14.14 -10.45
C THR A 142 -0.31 -14.05 -10.11
N SER A 143 -0.82 -12.83 -9.93
CA SER A 143 -2.21 -12.66 -9.51
C SER A 143 -2.85 -11.41 -10.10
N SER A 144 -4.18 -11.45 -10.18
CA SER A 144 -5.01 -10.28 -10.46
C SER A 144 -6.15 -10.27 -9.44
N MET A 145 -6.18 -9.25 -8.60
CA MET A 145 -7.08 -9.16 -7.46
C MET A 145 -7.75 -7.80 -7.38
N LYS A 146 -9.00 -7.80 -6.90
CA LYS A 146 -9.71 -6.62 -6.41
C LYS A 146 -9.86 -6.74 -4.91
N ILE A 147 -9.38 -5.74 -4.19
CA ILE A 147 -9.37 -5.71 -2.74
C ILE A 147 -10.18 -4.51 -2.29
N PHE A 148 -11.06 -4.72 -1.33
CA PHE A 148 -11.74 -3.67 -0.59
C PHE A 148 -11.36 -3.77 0.88
N MET A 149 -11.07 -2.63 1.51
CA MET A 149 -10.78 -2.53 2.92
C MET A 149 -11.23 -1.18 3.49
N LEU A 150 -11.42 -1.14 4.79
CA LEU A 150 -11.67 0.09 5.53
C LEU A 150 -10.47 0.43 6.41
N TRP A 151 -10.25 1.73 6.57
CA TRP A 151 -9.21 2.28 7.43
C TRP A 151 -9.79 3.27 8.43
N ASP A 152 -9.19 3.36 9.60
CA ASP A 152 -9.45 4.45 10.53
C ASP A 152 -8.57 5.68 10.23
N GLU A 153 -8.74 6.77 10.97
CA GLU A 153 -7.99 8.01 10.81
C GLU A 153 -6.49 7.89 11.12
N ASN A 154 -6.09 6.85 11.87
CA ASN A 154 -4.70 6.57 12.21
C ASN A 154 -4.05 5.59 11.22
N LEU A 155 -4.73 5.27 10.12
CA LEU A 155 -4.33 4.28 9.12
C LEU A 155 -4.19 2.86 9.69
N ASN A 156 -5.02 2.48 10.65
CA ASN A 156 -5.19 1.09 11.04
C ASN A 156 -6.27 0.45 10.16
N SER A 157 -6.02 -0.75 9.68
CA SER A 157 -7.00 -1.50 8.89
C SER A 157 -8.13 -2.04 9.76
N ILE A 158 -9.37 -1.92 9.27
CA ILE A 158 -10.56 -2.48 9.90
C ILE A 158 -10.85 -3.82 9.21
N LEU A 159 -10.33 -4.91 9.79
CA LEU A 159 -10.32 -6.23 9.16
C LEU A 159 -11.71 -6.83 8.93
N ASP A 160 -12.71 -6.48 9.73
CA ASP A 160 -14.09 -6.98 9.60
C ASP A 160 -14.75 -6.64 8.23
N ALA A 161 -14.20 -5.66 7.53
CA ALA A 161 -14.69 -5.23 6.22
C ALA A 161 -13.74 -5.60 5.07
N PHE A 162 -12.69 -6.40 5.34
CA PHE A 162 -11.74 -6.82 4.30
C PHE A 162 -12.39 -7.80 3.33
N THR A 163 -12.28 -7.53 2.04
CA THR A 163 -12.62 -8.50 0.99
C THR A 163 -11.55 -8.50 -0.10
N ALA A 164 -11.19 -9.68 -0.58
CA ALA A 164 -10.30 -9.87 -1.71
C ALA A 164 -10.91 -10.89 -2.68
N LYS A 165 -10.94 -10.56 -3.97
CA LYS A 165 -11.46 -11.43 -5.04
C LYS A 165 -10.51 -11.38 -6.21
N GLY A 166 -10.16 -12.54 -6.78
CA GLY A 166 -9.28 -12.57 -7.94
C GLY A 166 -8.79 -13.97 -8.27
N THR A 167 -7.74 -14.01 -9.08
CA THR A 167 -7.07 -15.23 -9.52
C THR A 167 -5.64 -15.20 -9.01
N ILE A 168 -5.17 -16.34 -8.51
CA ILE A 168 -3.82 -16.55 -8.04
C ILE A 168 -3.25 -17.76 -8.76
N LEU A 169 -2.09 -17.60 -9.39
CA LEU A 169 -1.27 -18.65 -9.97
C LEU A 169 0.06 -18.70 -9.20
N ILE A 170 0.44 -19.88 -8.74
CA ILE A 170 1.75 -20.12 -8.11
C ILE A 170 2.56 -21.02 -9.04
N GLU A 171 3.68 -20.50 -9.52
CA GLU A 171 4.63 -21.21 -10.37
C GLU A 171 5.81 -21.69 -9.51
N ASN A 172 6.28 -22.93 -9.76
CA ASN A 172 7.35 -23.57 -8.99
C ASN A 172 7.06 -23.58 -7.46
N GLY A 173 5.78 -23.78 -7.14
CA GLY A 173 5.30 -23.83 -5.76
C GLY A 173 5.82 -25.08 -5.02
N GLU A 174 6.32 -24.86 -3.81
CA GLU A 174 6.77 -25.94 -2.92
C GLU A 174 6.33 -25.63 -1.48
N LEU A 175 5.75 -26.63 -0.82
CA LEU A 175 5.51 -26.63 0.62
C LEU A 175 6.61 -27.45 1.30
N ILE A 176 7.38 -26.80 2.18
CA ILE A 176 8.55 -27.37 2.82
C ILE A 176 8.25 -27.52 4.31
N ASN A 177 8.56 -28.70 4.85
CA ASN A 177 8.35 -29.00 6.27
C ASN A 177 6.93 -28.65 6.75
N PHE A 178 5.95 -28.81 5.85
CA PHE A 178 4.55 -28.60 6.16
C PHE A 178 3.95 -29.91 6.67
N ASP A 179 3.70 -29.99 7.97
CA ASP A 179 3.01 -31.11 8.59
C ASP A 179 1.72 -30.60 9.26
N PRO A 180 0.58 -30.68 8.54
CA PRO A 180 -0.71 -30.25 9.07
C PRO A 180 -1.23 -31.13 10.23
N MET A 181 -0.54 -32.23 10.53
CA MET A 181 -0.91 -33.16 11.63
C MET A 181 -0.22 -32.77 12.95
N LEU A 182 0.75 -31.84 12.93
CA LEU A 182 1.49 -31.36 14.11
C LEU A 182 1.06 -29.95 14.57
N ALA A 183 0.08 -29.36 13.91
CA ALA A 183 -0.44 -28.03 14.23
C ALA A 183 -1.68 -28.09 15.13
#